data_c27c69f571627cd09b2b61339271f1a2
#
_entry.id   c27c69f571627cd09b2b61339271f1a2
#
_cell.length_a   1.000
_cell.length_b   1.000
_cell.length_c   1.000
_cell.angle_alpha   90.00
_cell.angle_beta   90.00
_cell.angle_gamma   90.00
#
_symmetry.space_group_name_H-M   'P 1'
#
loop_
_entity.id
_entity.type
_entity.pdbx_description
1 polymer ?
#
loop_
_entity_poly.entity_id
_entity_poly.type
_entity_poly.pdbx_seq_one_letter_code
_entity_poly.pdbx_strand_id
1 'polypeptide(L)'
;MKRRPLVGVTACRRQLDPHPFNIVGQKYIDGVVSGADAMPMVIPPLAERLDTETLLNALDGIVLTGSPSNIEPHRYGGSERDSVPPHDPLRDATTLDLLRNAVERSVPLLAICRGCQEVNVAYGGTLHPQLQHVEGLVEHKEDDSQPLDEQYAPAHDIELAPDGVLAGLADSTSVAVNSLHTQGVAKLGHGLAIEARAPDGLVEAFRVADSPAFSLAVQWHPEWKVTENPFYHAIFQAFGKACSERMHSRA
;
A
#
# COMPACT_ATOMS: atom_id res chain seq x y z
N MET A 1 28.43 5.99 -11.98
CA MET A 1 27.46 5.47 -10.97
C MET A 1 26.37 4.74 -11.73
N LYS A 2 25.92 3.58 -11.24
CA LYS A 2 24.76 2.88 -11.81
C LYS A 2 23.51 3.73 -11.57
N ARG A 3 22.73 4.01 -12.61
CA ARG A 3 21.43 4.69 -12.47
C ARG A 3 20.50 3.81 -11.65
N ARG A 4 19.81 4.40 -10.66
CA ARG A 4 18.76 3.73 -9.87
C ARG A 4 17.40 4.08 -10.44
N PRO A 5 16.42 3.15 -10.37
CA PRO A 5 15.05 3.46 -10.76
C PRO A 5 14.47 4.57 -9.89
N LEU A 6 13.65 5.44 -10.49
CA LEU A 6 12.97 6.53 -9.80
C LEU A 6 11.59 6.06 -9.34
N VAL A 7 11.37 6.03 -8.04
CA VAL A 7 10.13 5.54 -7.42
C VAL A 7 9.35 6.67 -6.76
N GLY A 8 8.12 6.89 -7.22
CA GLY A 8 7.19 7.81 -6.58
C GLY A 8 6.67 7.25 -5.26
N VAL A 9 6.66 8.06 -4.21
CA VAL A 9 6.15 7.69 -2.87
C VAL A 9 5.05 8.68 -2.50
N THR A 10 3.81 8.21 -2.34
CA THR A 10 2.66 9.09 -2.08
C THR A 10 2.74 9.71 -0.69
N ALA A 11 2.47 11.03 -0.62
CA ALA A 11 2.43 11.79 0.62
C ALA A 11 1.02 11.90 1.20
N CYS A 12 0.94 12.18 2.50
CA CYS A 12 -0.27 12.60 3.19
C CYS A 12 -0.25 14.12 3.39
N ARG A 13 -1.44 14.75 3.41
CA ARG A 13 -1.55 16.13 3.85
C ARG A 13 -1.74 16.19 5.36
N ARG A 14 -0.95 17.01 6.03
CA ARG A 14 -1.02 17.23 7.47
C ARG A 14 -0.97 18.72 7.78
N GLN A 15 -1.79 19.13 8.76
CA GLN A 15 -1.70 20.46 9.35
C GLN A 15 -0.66 20.39 10.47
N LEU A 16 0.47 21.09 10.28
CA LEU A 16 1.51 21.25 11.30
C LEU A 16 1.58 22.73 11.64
N ASP A 17 1.04 23.09 12.79
CA ASP A 17 0.84 24.47 13.19
C ASP A 17 0.05 25.29 12.14
N PRO A 18 0.35 26.57 11.84
CA PRO A 18 -0.50 27.33 10.94
C PRO A 18 -0.43 26.86 9.48
N HIS A 19 0.52 26.01 9.10
CA HIS A 19 0.76 25.65 7.70
C HIS A 19 0.38 24.20 7.37
N PRO A 20 -0.17 23.94 6.17
CA PRO A 20 -0.30 22.58 5.63
C PRO A 20 1.04 22.09 5.10
N PHE A 21 1.33 20.79 5.38
CA PHE A 21 2.50 20.09 4.88
C PHE A 21 2.09 18.84 4.11
N ASN A 22 2.93 18.45 3.16
CA ASN A 22 2.86 17.13 2.53
C ASN A 22 4.00 16.31 3.14
N ILE A 23 3.66 15.20 3.81
CA ILE A 23 4.60 14.41 4.59
C ILE A 23 4.58 12.94 4.16
N VAL A 24 5.73 12.30 4.29
CA VAL A 24 5.92 10.86 4.09
C VAL A 24 6.69 10.32 5.30
N GLY A 25 6.24 9.19 5.84
CA GLY A 25 6.96 8.52 6.92
C GLY A 25 8.33 8.02 6.45
N GLN A 26 9.37 8.24 7.27
CA GLN A 26 10.75 7.86 6.94
C GLN A 26 10.87 6.37 6.55
N LYS A 27 10.13 5.47 7.20
CA LYS A 27 10.13 4.03 6.93
C LYS A 27 9.82 3.68 5.47
N TYR A 28 8.95 4.44 4.78
CA TYR A 28 8.67 4.23 3.34
C TYR A 28 9.84 4.66 2.46
N ILE A 29 10.51 5.76 2.83
CA ILE A 29 11.74 6.21 2.16
C ILE A 29 12.84 5.14 2.32
N ASP A 30 13.03 4.63 3.53
CA ASP A 30 14.01 3.57 3.83
C ASP A 30 13.67 2.27 3.09
N GLY A 31 12.38 1.91 2.97
CA GLY A 31 11.91 0.79 2.16
C GLY A 31 12.31 0.92 0.69
N VAL A 32 12.15 2.10 0.11
CA VAL A 32 12.54 2.35 -1.29
C VAL A 32 14.07 2.36 -1.45
N VAL A 33 14.80 3.03 -0.55
CA VAL A 33 16.26 3.17 -0.68
C VAL A 33 16.99 1.87 -0.36
N SER A 34 16.68 1.26 0.78
CA SER A 34 17.40 0.10 1.30
C SER A 34 16.78 -1.24 0.91
N GLY A 35 15.45 -1.27 0.75
CA GLY A 35 14.73 -2.48 0.34
C GLY A 35 14.70 -2.68 -1.17
N ALA A 36 14.38 -1.64 -1.94
CA ALA A 36 14.21 -1.73 -3.39
C ALA A 36 15.44 -1.26 -4.21
N ASP A 37 16.51 -0.77 -3.61
CA ASP A 37 17.69 -0.15 -4.28
C ASP A 37 17.27 0.93 -5.30
N ALA A 38 16.30 1.77 -4.93
CA ALA A 38 15.72 2.79 -5.81
C ALA A 38 15.89 4.20 -5.24
N MET A 39 15.60 5.22 -6.06
CA MET A 39 15.62 6.64 -5.70
C MET A 39 14.17 7.10 -5.42
N PRO A 40 13.82 7.50 -4.18
CA PRO A 40 12.48 7.96 -3.86
C PRO A 40 12.23 9.39 -4.35
N MET A 41 11.02 9.63 -4.87
CA MET A 41 10.47 10.94 -5.16
C MET A 41 9.11 11.08 -4.49
N VAL A 42 8.92 12.10 -3.66
CA VAL A 42 7.65 12.32 -2.96
C VAL A 42 6.60 12.86 -3.94
N ILE A 43 5.44 12.22 -4.00
CA ILE A 43 4.27 12.65 -4.77
C ILE A 43 3.32 13.39 -3.84
N PRO A 44 3.17 14.72 -3.98
CA PRO A 44 2.25 15.50 -3.16
C PRO A 44 0.79 15.22 -3.55
N PRO A 45 -0.18 15.26 -2.60
CA PRO A 45 -1.60 15.11 -2.88
C PRO A 45 -2.16 16.41 -3.48
N LEU A 46 -2.26 16.45 -4.79
CA LEU A 46 -2.67 17.64 -5.58
C LEU A 46 -4.04 17.51 -6.24
N ALA A 47 -4.69 16.34 -6.13
CA ALA A 47 -5.94 16.04 -6.82
C ALA A 47 -5.85 16.34 -8.34
N GLU A 48 -6.84 17.02 -8.91
CA GLU A 48 -6.89 17.39 -10.34
C GLU A 48 -5.73 18.28 -10.84
N ARG A 49 -4.92 18.83 -9.93
CA ARG A 49 -3.73 19.62 -10.28
C ARG A 49 -2.50 18.77 -10.54
N LEU A 50 -2.56 17.46 -10.31
CA LEU A 50 -1.47 16.55 -10.61
C LEU A 50 -1.48 16.24 -12.12
N ASP A 51 -0.41 16.58 -12.81
CA ASP A 51 -0.18 16.09 -14.17
C ASP A 51 0.30 14.64 -14.10
N THR A 52 -0.68 13.72 -14.07
CA THR A 52 -0.45 12.28 -13.92
C THR A 52 0.35 11.72 -15.09
N GLU A 53 0.17 12.25 -16.30
CA GLU A 53 0.90 11.80 -17.48
C GLU A 53 2.38 12.13 -17.38
N THR A 54 2.72 13.38 -17.11
CA THR A 54 4.11 13.82 -16.92
C THR A 54 4.78 13.05 -15.78
N LEU A 55 4.06 12.85 -14.67
CA LEU A 55 4.57 12.11 -13.52
C LEU A 55 4.88 10.65 -13.89
N LEU A 56 3.94 9.91 -14.47
CA LEU A 56 4.11 8.49 -14.83
C LEU A 56 5.16 8.27 -15.92
N ASN A 57 5.36 9.26 -16.79
CA ASN A 57 6.44 9.24 -17.76
C ASN A 57 7.83 9.39 -17.11
N ALA A 58 7.93 9.99 -15.94
CA ALA A 58 9.18 10.15 -15.21
C ALA A 58 9.50 8.95 -14.30
N LEU A 59 8.49 8.27 -13.77
CA LEU A 59 8.64 7.23 -12.75
C LEU A 59 8.86 5.84 -13.31
N ASP A 60 9.66 5.06 -12.61
CA ASP A 60 9.93 3.65 -12.88
C ASP A 60 9.14 2.72 -11.93
N GLY A 61 8.49 3.26 -10.90
CA GLY A 61 7.59 2.56 -10.00
C GLY A 61 6.89 3.51 -9.03
N ILE A 62 5.88 3.01 -8.31
CA ILE A 62 5.12 3.77 -7.31
C ILE A 62 4.95 2.94 -6.04
N VAL A 63 5.18 3.58 -4.89
CA VAL A 63 4.78 3.10 -3.57
C VAL A 63 3.61 3.93 -3.08
N LEU A 64 2.45 3.30 -2.88
CA LEU A 64 1.35 3.88 -2.13
C LEU A 64 1.55 3.59 -0.65
N THR A 65 1.72 4.64 0.13
CA THR A 65 2.02 4.53 1.56
C THR A 65 0.79 4.26 2.40
N GLY A 66 0.97 3.69 3.59
CA GLY A 66 -0.01 3.78 4.66
C GLY A 66 -0.22 5.22 5.14
N SER A 67 -1.26 5.41 5.94
CA SER A 67 -1.60 6.69 6.56
C SER A 67 -2.48 6.46 7.78
N PRO A 68 -2.40 7.31 8.81
CA PRO A 68 -3.39 7.32 9.88
C PRO A 68 -4.75 7.90 9.44
N SER A 69 -4.89 8.43 8.22
CA SER A 69 -6.21 8.82 7.68
C SER A 69 -6.92 7.65 7.04
N ASN A 70 -8.23 7.60 7.17
CA ASN A 70 -9.11 6.66 6.51
C ASN A 70 -9.59 7.19 5.14
N ILE A 71 -9.93 6.29 4.21
CA ILE A 71 -10.56 6.67 2.94
C ILE A 71 -11.98 7.18 3.22
N GLU A 72 -12.39 8.24 2.51
CA GLU A 72 -13.73 8.81 2.65
C GLU A 72 -14.81 7.78 2.25
N PRO A 73 -15.89 7.59 3.06
CA PRO A 73 -16.90 6.54 2.82
C PRO A 73 -17.54 6.60 1.43
N HIS A 74 -17.81 7.78 0.91
CA HIS A 74 -18.45 7.94 -0.40
C HIS A 74 -17.59 7.38 -1.56
N ARG A 75 -16.28 7.22 -1.38
CA ARG A 75 -15.37 6.66 -2.39
C ARG A 75 -15.58 5.16 -2.63
N TYR A 76 -16.11 4.43 -1.63
CA TYR A 76 -16.36 2.98 -1.71
C TYR A 76 -17.83 2.60 -1.49
N GLY A 77 -18.75 3.56 -1.66
CA GLY A 77 -20.20 3.34 -1.54
C GLY A 77 -20.72 3.31 -0.10
N GLY A 78 -19.90 3.71 0.86
CA GLY A 78 -20.30 3.92 2.25
C GLY A 78 -21.12 5.21 2.46
N SER A 79 -21.75 5.34 3.62
CA SER A 79 -22.54 6.51 4.03
C SER A 79 -21.77 7.40 5.01
N GLU A 80 -22.27 8.61 5.26
CA GLU A 80 -21.70 9.49 6.29
C GLU A 80 -21.69 8.86 7.71
N ARG A 81 -22.54 7.87 7.97
CA ARG A 81 -22.55 7.13 9.25
C ARG A 81 -21.32 6.22 9.40
N ASP A 82 -20.70 5.85 8.28
CA ASP A 82 -19.51 5.02 8.24
C ASP A 82 -18.23 5.87 8.32
N SER A 83 -18.38 7.20 8.49
CA SER A 83 -17.26 8.13 8.54
C SER A 83 -16.46 7.97 9.84
N VAL A 84 -15.18 7.63 9.69
CA VAL A 84 -14.21 7.47 10.78
C VAL A 84 -13.01 8.38 10.51
N PRO A 85 -13.00 9.61 11.01
CA PRO A 85 -11.89 10.53 10.79
C PRO A 85 -10.60 10.08 11.51
N PRO A 86 -9.42 10.63 11.09
CA PRO A 86 -9.27 11.66 10.09
C PRO A 86 -9.37 11.15 8.65
N HIS A 87 -9.77 12.04 7.72
CA HIS A 87 -9.74 11.80 6.28
C HIS A 87 -8.71 12.70 5.60
N ASP A 88 -8.27 12.29 4.39
CA ASP A 88 -7.40 13.09 3.52
C ASP A 88 -7.99 13.14 2.09
N PRO A 89 -8.99 14.02 1.86
CA PRO A 89 -9.70 14.09 0.58
C PRO A 89 -8.79 14.37 -0.63
N LEU A 90 -7.73 15.16 -0.43
CA LEU A 90 -6.77 15.45 -1.50
C LEU A 90 -5.96 14.22 -1.86
N ARG A 91 -5.58 13.41 -0.87
CA ARG A 91 -4.91 12.16 -1.11
C ARG A 91 -5.83 11.17 -1.84
N ASP A 92 -7.08 11.02 -1.40
CA ASP A 92 -8.04 10.15 -2.06
C ASP A 92 -8.23 10.52 -3.53
N ALA A 93 -8.46 11.81 -3.82
CA ALA A 93 -8.61 12.30 -5.19
C ALA A 93 -7.34 12.09 -6.04
N THR A 94 -6.15 12.24 -5.45
CA THR A 94 -4.87 12.05 -6.14
C THR A 94 -4.59 10.59 -6.44
N THR A 95 -4.67 9.73 -5.41
CA THR A 95 -4.19 8.34 -5.50
C THR A 95 -5.14 7.44 -6.30
N LEU A 96 -6.45 7.64 -6.20
CA LEU A 96 -7.42 6.82 -6.94
C LEU A 96 -7.33 7.05 -8.47
N ASP A 97 -7.03 8.28 -8.90
CA ASP A 97 -6.79 8.58 -10.30
C ASP A 97 -5.41 8.08 -10.77
N LEU A 98 -4.37 8.36 -9.97
CA LEU A 98 -2.99 7.93 -10.26
C LEU A 98 -2.88 6.41 -10.44
N LEU A 99 -3.57 5.64 -9.59
CA LEU A 99 -3.55 4.18 -9.58
C LEU A 99 -3.97 3.55 -10.91
N ARG A 100 -5.13 3.95 -11.43
CA ARG A 100 -5.67 3.42 -12.68
C ARG A 100 -4.72 3.68 -13.83
N ASN A 101 -4.26 4.92 -13.95
CA ASN A 101 -3.31 5.33 -14.97
C ASN A 101 -1.96 4.59 -14.85
N ALA A 102 -1.49 4.32 -13.62
CA ALA A 102 -0.23 3.60 -13.39
C ALA A 102 -0.31 2.15 -13.89
N VAL A 103 -1.40 1.43 -13.56
CA VAL A 103 -1.59 0.05 -14.01
C VAL A 103 -1.74 -0.04 -15.52
N GLU A 104 -2.55 0.83 -16.15
CA GLU A 104 -2.72 0.90 -17.61
C GLU A 104 -1.39 1.14 -18.34
N ARG A 105 -0.49 1.90 -17.75
CA ARG A 105 0.84 2.19 -18.29
C ARG A 105 1.93 1.22 -17.85
N SER A 106 1.55 0.10 -17.23
CA SER A 106 2.48 -0.93 -16.75
C SER A 106 3.57 -0.38 -15.82
N VAL A 107 3.21 0.56 -14.93
CA VAL A 107 4.11 1.06 -13.89
C VAL A 107 4.08 0.11 -12.70
N PRO A 108 5.21 -0.47 -12.27
CA PRO A 108 5.27 -1.30 -11.07
C PRO A 108 4.69 -0.60 -9.84
N LEU A 109 3.87 -1.31 -9.07
CA LEU A 109 3.10 -0.79 -7.95
C LEU A 109 3.30 -1.65 -6.71
N LEU A 110 3.66 -1.02 -5.59
CA LEU A 110 3.59 -1.59 -4.25
C LEU A 110 2.69 -0.72 -3.39
N ALA A 111 1.59 -1.29 -2.86
CA ALA A 111 0.61 -0.59 -2.07
C ALA A 111 0.56 -1.14 -0.64
N ILE A 112 0.69 -0.27 0.37
CA ILE A 112 0.88 -0.65 1.77
C ILE A 112 -0.22 -0.06 2.63
N CYS A 113 -0.89 -0.89 3.44
CA CYS A 113 -1.93 -0.54 4.41
C CYS A 113 -3.04 0.31 3.75
N ARG A 114 -3.13 1.61 4.02
CA ARG A 114 -4.09 2.49 3.35
C ARG A 114 -3.93 2.46 1.82
N GLY A 115 -2.70 2.35 1.30
CA GLY A 115 -2.45 2.18 -0.12
C GLY A 115 -3.10 0.90 -0.69
N CYS A 116 -3.08 -0.20 0.05
CA CYS A 116 -3.80 -1.43 -0.30
C CYS A 116 -5.30 -1.17 -0.42
N GLN A 117 -5.89 -0.47 0.54
CA GLN A 117 -7.30 -0.09 0.52
C GLN A 117 -7.63 0.84 -0.66
N GLU A 118 -6.75 1.78 -1.00
CA GLU A 118 -6.87 2.66 -2.18
C GLU A 118 -6.94 1.83 -3.48
N VAL A 119 -6.11 0.80 -3.63
CA VAL A 119 -6.17 -0.12 -4.79
C VAL A 119 -7.51 -0.83 -4.82
N ASN A 120 -7.98 -1.40 -3.71
CA ASN A 120 -9.28 -2.08 -3.66
C ASN A 120 -10.42 -1.16 -4.12
N VAL A 121 -10.47 0.07 -3.60
CA VAL A 121 -11.51 1.07 -3.93
C VAL A 121 -11.42 1.49 -5.40
N ALA A 122 -10.22 1.72 -5.93
CA ALA A 122 -10.02 2.07 -7.34
C ALA A 122 -10.56 0.99 -8.31
N TYR A 123 -10.57 -0.28 -7.87
CA TYR A 123 -11.12 -1.42 -8.61
C TYR A 123 -12.58 -1.74 -8.26
N GLY A 124 -13.29 -0.83 -7.58
CA GLY A 124 -14.71 -0.96 -7.25
C GLY A 124 -14.99 -1.89 -6.08
N GLY A 125 -14.01 -2.17 -5.26
CA GLY A 125 -14.17 -2.86 -3.99
C GLY A 125 -14.73 -1.95 -2.90
N THR A 126 -15.13 -2.54 -1.77
CA THR A 126 -15.65 -1.83 -0.60
C THR A 126 -14.80 -2.11 0.63
N LEU A 127 -14.93 -1.27 1.66
CA LEU A 127 -14.20 -1.39 2.90
C LEU A 127 -15.16 -1.56 4.09
N HIS A 128 -14.73 -2.32 5.08
CA HIS A 128 -15.23 -2.20 6.44
C HIS A 128 -14.62 -0.95 7.07
N PRO A 129 -15.43 0.02 7.54
CA PRO A 129 -14.89 1.25 8.13
C PRO A 129 -14.21 1.01 9.49
N GLN A 130 -14.64 -0.02 10.22
CA GLN A 130 -14.14 -0.41 11.55
C GLN A 130 -14.25 -1.93 11.72
N LEU A 131 -13.11 -2.63 11.61
CA LEU A 131 -13.07 -4.11 11.67
C LEU A 131 -13.56 -4.67 13.01
N GLN A 132 -13.26 -4.00 14.12
CA GLN A 132 -13.68 -4.41 15.46
C GLN A 132 -15.19 -4.43 15.67
N HIS A 133 -15.98 -3.86 14.76
CA HIS A 133 -17.44 -3.89 14.80
C HIS A 133 -18.06 -4.91 13.83
N VAL A 134 -17.24 -5.69 13.16
CA VAL A 134 -17.69 -6.72 12.20
C VAL A 134 -17.69 -8.08 12.88
N GLU A 135 -18.84 -8.73 12.90
CA GLU A 135 -18.97 -10.07 13.50
C GLU A 135 -18.03 -11.07 12.80
N GLY A 136 -17.26 -11.79 13.59
CA GLY A 136 -16.32 -12.81 13.12
C GLY A 136 -14.92 -12.29 12.75
N LEU A 137 -14.71 -10.98 12.68
CA LEU A 137 -13.38 -10.40 12.54
C LEU A 137 -12.77 -10.07 13.91
N VAL A 138 -11.45 -10.17 14.00
CA VAL A 138 -10.71 -9.75 15.18
C VAL A 138 -10.32 -8.27 15.08
N GLU A 139 -9.79 -7.70 16.15
CA GLU A 139 -9.21 -6.36 16.13
C GLU A 139 -7.83 -6.40 15.44
N HIS A 140 -7.68 -5.62 14.39
CA HIS A 140 -6.45 -5.50 13.60
C HIS A 140 -5.66 -4.22 13.94
N LYS A 141 -6.05 -3.54 15.01
CA LYS A 141 -5.40 -2.31 15.46
C LYS A 141 -4.31 -2.62 16.50
N GLU A 142 -3.22 -1.88 16.42
CA GLU A 142 -2.13 -1.86 17.39
C GLU A 142 -2.56 -1.24 18.73
N ASP A 143 -1.82 -1.56 19.80
CA ASP A 143 -1.91 -0.85 21.08
C ASP A 143 -1.03 0.40 21.04
N ASP A 144 -1.65 1.56 20.83
CA ASP A 144 -1.00 2.88 20.74
C ASP A 144 -0.19 3.25 22.00
N SER A 145 -0.41 2.57 23.13
CA SER A 145 0.31 2.82 24.39
C SER A 145 1.69 2.16 24.43
N GLN A 146 1.95 1.21 23.53
CA GLN A 146 3.21 0.47 23.49
C GLN A 146 4.29 1.22 22.71
N PRO A 147 5.58 0.93 22.94
CA PRO A 147 6.67 1.40 22.09
C PRO A 147 6.48 0.98 20.62
N LEU A 148 7.02 1.76 19.68
CA LEU A 148 6.85 1.50 18.24
C LEU A 148 7.29 0.09 17.82
N ASP A 149 8.35 -0.45 18.39
CA ASP A 149 8.81 -1.80 18.07
C ASP A 149 7.79 -2.88 18.45
N GLU A 150 7.05 -2.67 19.53
CA GLU A 150 5.97 -3.57 19.96
C GLU A 150 4.73 -3.39 19.09
N GLN A 151 4.39 -2.14 18.72
CA GLN A 151 3.26 -1.89 17.81
C GLN A 151 3.47 -2.55 16.44
N TYR A 152 4.70 -2.63 15.95
CA TYR A 152 5.06 -3.24 14.67
C TYR A 152 5.55 -4.69 14.80
N ALA A 153 5.46 -5.30 15.98
CA ALA A 153 5.75 -6.72 16.15
C ALA A 153 4.74 -7.59 15.38
N PRO A 154 5.09 -8.85 15.05
CA PRO A 154 4.14 -9.78 14.44
C PRO A 154 2.87 -9.94 15.30
N ALA A 155 1.70 -9.73 14.69
CA ALA A 155 0.40 -9.77 15.37
C ALA A 155 -0.37 -11.06 15.09
N HIS A 156 -0.33 -11.57 13.84
CA HIS A 156 -0.99 -12.80 13.43
C HIS A 156 -0.30 -13.41 12.20
N ASP A 157 -0.58 -14.68 11.96
CA ASP A 157 -0.19 -15.36 10.74
C ASP A 157 -1.17 -15.02 9.60
N ILE A 158 -0.66 -14.97 8.38
CA ILE A 158 -1.47 -14.92 7.15
C ILE A 158 -1.25 -16.18 6.33
N GLU A 159 -2.32 -16.71 5.73
CA GLU A 159 -2.25 -17.80 4.76
C GLU A 159 -2.01 -17.23 3.36
N LEU A 160 -0.95 -17.71 2.70
CA LEU A 160 -0.56 -17.27 1.36
C LEU A 160 -1.24 -18.12 0.28
N ALA A 161 -1.69 -17.47 -0.81
CA ALA A 161 -2.21 -18.18 -1.97
C ALA A 161 -1.11 -19.04 -2.60
N PRO A 162 -1.33 -20.35 -2.83
CA PRO A 162 -0.25 -21.30 -3.24
C PRO A 162 0.50 -20.90 -4.51
N ASP A 163 -0.22 -20.31 -5.48
CA ASP A 163 0.35 -19.88 -6.77
C ASP A 163 0.58 -18.35 -6.81
N GLY A 164 0.55 -17.72 -5.64
CA GLY A 164 0.73 -16.27 -5.48
C GLY A 164 2.18 -15.82 -5.53
N VAL A 165 2.36 -14.54 -5.79
CA VAL A 165 3.68 -13.89 -5.74
C VAL A 165 4.29 -14.00 -4.35
N LEU A 166 3.46 -13.79 -3.30
CA LEU A 166 3.93 -13.82 -1.91
C LEU A 166 4.41 -15.20 -1.48
N ALA A 167 3.74 -16.28 -1.90
CA ALA A 167 4.18 -17.65 -1.60
C ALA A 167 5.56 -17.96 -2.19
N GLY A 168 5.80 -17.48 -3.43
CA GLY A 168 7.12 -17.58 -4.07
C GLY A 168 8.21 -16.76 -3.40
N LEU A 169 7.88 -15.66 -2.74
CA LEU A 169 8.83 -14.83 -2.01
C LEU A 169 9.11 -15.33 -0.59
N ALA A 170 8.13 -15.97 0.05
CA ALA A 170 8.23 -16.46 1.43
C ALA A 170 8.87 -17.85 1.54
N ASP A 171 8.87 -18.65 0.46
CA ASP A 171 9.16 -20.08 0.47
C ASP A 171 8.37 -20.82 1.59
N SER A 172 7.11 -20.41 1.78
CA SER A 172 6.21 -20.88 2.83
C SER A 172 4.75 -20.70 2.41
N THR A 173 3.84 -21.41 3.06
CA THR A 173 2.39 -21.25 2.89
C THR A 173 1.78 -20.28 3.92
N SER A 174 2.53 -19.89 4.95
CA SER A 174 2.08 -18.96 5.99
C SER A 174 3.26 -18.14 6.52
N VAL A 175 3.00 -16.88 6.88
CA VAL A 175 3.98 -15.98 7.50
C VAL A 175 3.31 -15.09 8.55
N ALA A 176 4.04 -14.74 9.61
CA ALA A 176 3.58 -13.80 10.62
C ALA A 176 3.82 -12.35 10.14
N VAL A 177 2.81 -11.49 10.30
CA VAL A 177 2.85 -10.08 9.91
C VAL A 177 2.38 -9.17 11.03
N ASN A 178 2.80 -7.90 11.00
CA ASN A 178 2.25 -6.86 11.87
C ASN A 178 0.83 -6.43 11.42
N SER A 179 0.07 -5.78 12.32
CA SER A 179 -1.29 -5.34 12.02
C SER A 179 -1.57 -4.02 12.72
N LEU A 180 -1.74 -2.94 11.93
CA LEU A 180 -1.90 -1.57 12.42
C LEU A 180 -2.97 -0.84 11.60
N HIS A 181 -4.20 -1.38 11.56
CA HIS A 181 -5.26 -0.79 10.75
C HIS A 181 -6.65 -1.01 11.36
N THR A 182 -7.55 -0.06 11.13
CA THR A 182 -8.96 -0.12 11.56
C THR A 182 -9.90 -0.39 10.38
N GLN A 183 -9.58 0.13 9.18
CA GLN A 183 -10.28 -0.22 7.96
C GLN A 183 -9.68 -1.49 7.33
N GLY A 184 -10.50 -2.25 6.61
CA GLY A 184 -10.05 -3.42 5.85
C GLY A 184 -10.98 -3.73 4.68
N VAL A 185 -10.57 -4.67 3.82
CA VAL A 185 -11.34 -5.06 2.64
C VAL A 185 -12.62 -5.79 3.03
N ALA A 186 -13.79 -5.22 2.70
CA ALA A 186 -15.08 -5.88 2.86
C ALA A 186 -15.45 -6.72 1.62
N LYS A 187 -15.31 -6.10 0.43
CA LYS A 187 -15.48 -6.78 -0.84
C LYS A 187 -14.28 -6.44 -1.72
N LEU A 188 -13.65 -7.48 -2.24
CA LEU A 188 -12.54 -7.30 -3.16
C LEU A 188 -13.02 -6.72 -4.50
N GLY A 189 -12.26 -5.79 -5.06
CA GLY A 189 -12.52 -5.15 -6.33
C GLY A 189 -12.42 -6.12 -7.53
N HIS A 190 -13.00 -5.73 -8.65
CA HIS A 190 -12.98 -6.55 -9.86
C HIS A 190 -11.56 -6.61 -10.46
N GLY A 191 -11.16 -7.80 -10.93
CA GLY A 191 -9.83 -7.99 -11.53
C GLY A 191 -8.68 -8.02 -10.53
N LEU A 192 -8.98 -8.13 -9.23
CA LEU A 192 -7.99 -8.35 -8.19
C LEU A 192 -7.93 -9.85 -7.83
N ALA A 193 -6.73 -10.38 -7.66
CA ALA A 193 -6.46 -11.76 -7.24
C ALA A 193 -5.88 -11.76 -5.83
N ILE A 194 -6.44 -12.58 -4.94
CA ILE A 194 -6.01 -12.68 -3.54
C ILE A 194 -4.62 -13.30 -3.49
N GLU A 195 -3.76 -12.73 -2.66
CA GLU A 195 -2.42 -13.22 -2.34
C GLU A 195 -2.31 -13.74 -0.90
N ALA A 196 -3.09 -13.17 0.04
CA ALA A 196 -3.10 -13.63 1.43
C ALA A 196 -4.40 -13.31 2.17
N ARG A 197 -4.70 -14.12 3.20
CA ARG A 197 -5.79 -13.92 4.15
C ARG A 197 -5.31 -14.09 5.59
N ALA A 198 -5.91 -13.30 6.49
CA ALA A 198 -5.83 -13.53 7.93
C ALA A 198 -6.68 -14.76 8.35
N PRO A 199 -6.46 -15.32 9.57
CA PRO A 199 -7.21 -16.47 10.06
C PRO A 199 -8.72 -16.25 10.20
N ASP A 200 -9.16 -15.00 10.40
CA ASP A 200 -10.56 -14.58 10.43
C ASP A 200 -11.20 -14.41 9.04
N GLY A 201 -10.42 -14.65 7.98
CA GLY A 201 -10.83 -14.57 6.58
C GLY A 201 -10.66 -13.20 5.93
N LEU A 202 -10.21 -12.19 6.67
CA LEU A 202 -9.93 -10.86 6.10
C LEU A 202 -8.89 -10.97 4.98
N VAL A 203 -9.12 -10.25 3.86
CA VAL A 203 -8.13 -10.17 2.77
C VAL A 203 -7.01 -9.24 3.20
N GLU A 204 -5.82 -9.81 3.35
CA GLU A 204 -4.61 -9.10 3.79
C GLU A 204 -3.67 -8.71 2.64
N ALA A 205 -3.74 -9.43 1.51
CA ALA A 205 -2.99 -9.07 0.32
C ALA A 205 -3.69 -9.50 -0.96
N PHE A 206 -3.45 -8.74 -2.02
CA PHE A 206 -3.92 -9.02 -3.36
C PHE A 206 -3.05 -8.32 -4.40
N ARG A 207 -3.22 -8.71 -5.67
CA ARG A 207 -2.59 -8.09 -6.83
C ARG A 207 -3.61 -7.79 -7.91
N VAL A 208 -3.27 -6.94 -8.86
CA VAL A 208 -4.05 -6.82 -10.10
C VAL A 208 -3.77 -8.05 -10.96
N ALA A 209 -4.81 -8.87 -11.22
CA ALA A 209 -4.66 -10.22 -11.80
C ALA A 209 -3.94 -10.20 -13.16
N ASP A 210 -4.37 -9.32 -14.05
CA ASP A 210 -3.88 -9.23 -15.42
C ASP A 210 -2.90 -8.07 -15.65
N SER A 211 -2.28 -7.56 -14.56
CA SER A 211 -1.28 -6.49 -14.69
C SER A 211 -0.04 -7.01 -15.41
N PRO A 212 0.41 -6.35 -16.49
CA PRO A 212 1.65 -6.74 -17.18
C PRO A 212 2.91 -6.38 -16.38
N ALA A 213 2.78 -5.54 -15.34
CA ALA A 213 3.86 -5.16 -14.43
C ALA A 213 3.59 -5.69 -13.03
N PHE A 214 4.63 -5.70 -12.20
CA PHE A 214 4.51 -6.00 -10.78
C PHE A 214 3.44 -5.12 -10.14
N SER A 215 2.46 -5.73 -9.49
CA SER A 215 1.45 -5.02 -8.71
C SER A 215 1.13 -5.85 -7.48
N LEU A 216 1.43 -5.32 -6.31
CA LEU A 216 1.19 -5.99 -5.04
C LEU A 216 0.62 -4.99 -4.04
N ALA A 217 -0.45 -5.39 -3.36
CA ALA A 217 -1.09 -4.63 -2.31
C ALA A 217 -1.12 -5.48 -1.04
N VAL A 218 -0.60 -4.94 0.06
CA VAL A 218 -0.50 -5.61 1.36
C VAL A 218 -1.08 -4.73 2.45
N GLN A 219 -1.83 -5.32 3.39
CA GLN A 219 -2.50 -4.58 4.45
C GLN A 219 -1.57 -4.28 5.62
N TRP A 220 -0.58 -5.16 5.89
CA TRP A 220 0.46 -4.94 6.89
C TRP A 220 1.53 -3.95 6.43
N HIS A 221 2.56 -3.72 7.26
CA HIS A 221 3.63 -2.75 7.06
C HIS A 221 5.00 -3.41 6.82
N PRO A 222 5.31 -3.89 5.60
CA PRO A 222 6.60 -4.52 5.29
C PRO A 222 7.76 -3.53 5.22
N GLU A 223 7.48 -2.22 5.21
CA GLU A 223 8.51 -1.18 5.21
C GLU A 223 9.18 -0.97 6.57
N TRP A 224 8.54 -1.48 7.66
CA TRP A 224 9.11 -1.38 9.00
C TRP A 224 10.33 -2.28 9.13
N LYS A 225 11.50 -1.67 9.42
CA LYS A 225 12.79 -2.39 9.54
C LYS A 225 13.01 -3.36 8.38
N VAL A 226 12.75 -2.90 7.15
CA VAL A 226 12.67 -3.69 5.92
C VAL A 226 13.85 -4.65 5.70
N THR A 227 15.07 -4.28 6.10
CA THR A 227 16.26 -5.11 5.94
C THR A 227 16.46 -6.13 7.05
N GLU A 228 15.71 -6.05 8.15
CA GLU A 228 15.81 -6.96 9.30
C GLU A 228 14.87 -8.16 9.16
N ASN A 229 13.78 -8.04 8.37
CA ASN A 229 12.84 -9.12 8.09
C ASN A 229 13.05 -9.65 6.66
N PRO A 230 13.48 -10.90 6.47
CA PRO A 230 13.77 -11.46 5.14
C PRO A 230 12.57 -11.46 4.19
N PHE A 231 11.35 -11.73 4.68
CA PHE A 231 10.13 -11.72 3.87
C PHE A 231 9.77 -10.29 3.42
N TYR A 232 9.81 -9.32 4.33
CA TYR A 232 9.58 -7.92 4.00
C TYR A 232 10.61 -7.40 2.98
N HIS A 233 11.87 -7.77 3.18
CA HIS A 233 12.94 -7.42 2.25
C HIS A 233 12.72 -8.03 0.86
N ALA A 234 12.30 -9.31 0.79
CA ALA A 234 12.01 -9.98 -0.48
C ALA A 234 10.90 -9.27 -1.28
N ILE A 235 9.85 -8.74 -0.61
CA ILE A 235 8.79 -7.94 -1.25
C ILE A 235 9.38 -6.69 -1.91
N PHE A 236 10.20 -5.92 -1.17
CA PHE A 236 10.81 -4.70 -1.72
C PHE A 236 11.85 -5.00 -2.80
N GLN A 237 12.60 -6.09 -2.70
CA GLN A 237 13.53 -6.53 -3.74
C GLN A 237 12.80 -6.91 -5.04
N ALA A 238 11.69 -7.64 -4.96
CA ALA A 238 10.87 -7.99 -6.12
C ALA A 238 10.30 -6.73 -6.79
N PHE A 239 9.79 -5.78 -6.01
CA PHE A 239 9.34 -4.49 -6.51
C PHE A 239 10.48 -3.69 -7.17
N GLY A 240 11.64 -3.58 -6.52
CA GLY A 240 12.81 -2.86 -7.04
C GLY A 240 13.35 -3.47 -8.34
N LYS A 241 13.32 -4.81 -8.46
CA LYS A 241 13.66 -5.52 -9.70
C LYS A 241 12.72 -5.10 -10.84
N ALA A 242 11.41 -5.11 -10.61
CA ALA A 242 10.42 -4.69 -11.61
C ALA A 242 10.61 -3.21 -12.03
N CYS A 243 10.90 -2.31 -11.08
CA CYS A 243 11.23 -0.93 -11.36
C CYS A 243 12.49 -0.79 -12.22
N SER A 244 13.52 -1.59 -11.94
CA SER A 244 14.75 -1.62 -12.75
C SER A 244 14.53 -2.13 -14.16
N GLU A 245 13.70 -3.17 -14.34
CA GLU A 245 13.30 -3.70 -15.65
C GLU A 245 12.57 -2.63 -16.47
N ARG A 246 11.60 -1.92 -15.87
CA ARG A 246 10.91 -0.80 -16.51
C ARG A 246 11.88 0.33 -16.90
N MET A 247 12.77 0.74 -15.98
CA MET A 247 13.79 1.76 -16.28
C MET A 247 14.63 1.42 -17.51
N HIS A 248 15.04 0.13 -17.65
CA HIS A 248 15.84 -0.31 -18.78
C HIS A 248 15.04 -0.43 -20.08
N SER A 249 13.75 -0.78 -20.01
CA SER A 249 12.89 -0.87 -21.20
C SER A 249 12.54 0.51 -21.79
N ARG A 250 12.77 1.60 -21.05
CA ARG A 250 12.50 3.00 -21.45
C ARG A 250 13.76 3.78 -21.82
N ALA A 251 14.94 3.17 -21.68
CA ALA A 251 16.23 3.75 -22.02
C ALA A 251 16.57 3.49 -23.49
#